data_f11e929ae96e4b1328dc5ca892cb786e
#
_entry.id   f11e929ae96e4b1328dc5ca892cb786e
#
_cell.length_a   1.000
_cell.length_b   1.000
_cell.length_c   1.000
_cell.angle_alpha   90.00
_cell.angle_beta   90.00
_cell.angle_gamma   90.00
#
_symmetry.space_group_name_H-M   'P 1'
#
loop_
_entity.id
_entity.type
_entity.pdbx_description
1 polymer ?
#
loop_
_entity_poly.entity_id
_entity_poly.type
_entity_poly.pdbx_seq_one_letter_code
_entity_poly.pdbx_strand_id
1 'polypeptide(L)'
;RQKLILPTEEETCQAQANDNAPEDGETLQDAADTTAVTDTLILPEMPSRKIVDLSLMLPFNASSAKGSSSNNIDFYSGVLLAIYEMSQNGVSTSLDTYDIADGKIKTDLDSLKNENVVIGPVSTGDLTRLFNIAPQDKMVVSPLDQRAEKLVYEHSNMIQAPTPYSVIYNDLMTWMKEDMQEGDRAIVVTEKGARATESVQTMMAAVDSSK
;
A
#
# COMPACT_ATOMS: atom_id res chain seq x y z
N ARG A 1 -3.25 -0.06 -17.21
CA ARG A 1 -2.13 0.21 -16.30
C ARG A 1 -1.81 1.69 -16.37
N GLN A 2 -1.88 2.39 -15.26
CA GLN A 2 -1.37 3.76 -15.11
C GLN A 2 -0.20 3.72 -14.13
N LYS A 3 0.90 4.37 -14.50
CA LYS A 3 2.06 4.53 -13.64
C LYS A 3 2.16 6.00 -13.24
N LEU A 4 2.20 6.25 -11.94
CA LEU A 4 2.39 7.57 -11.36
C LEU A 4 3.73 7.61 -10.62
N ILE A 5 4.58 8.55 -10.97
CA ILE A 5 5.83 8.84 -10.28
C ILE A 5 5.74 10.28 -9.78
N LEU A 6 5.80 10.49 -8.47
CA LEU A 6 5.85 11.81 -7.87
C LEU A 6 7.31 12.14 -7.52
N PRO A 7 7.86 13.25 -8.07
CA PRO A 7 9.20 13.73 -7.73
C PRO A 7 9.22 14.30 -6.30
N THR A 8 10.37 14.26 -5.66
CA THR A 8 10.62 14.96 -4.39
C THR A 8 10.75 16.47 -4.61
N GLU A 9 10.63 17.27 -3.54
CA GLU A 9 10.82 18.73 -3.62
C GLU A 9 12.17 19.14 -4.22
N GLU A 10 13.23 18.39 -3.94
CA GLU A 10 14.57 18.63 -4.52
C GLU A 10 14.59 18.47 -6.05
N GLU A 11 13.84 17.51 -6.59
CA GLU A 11 13.72 17.34 -8.04
C GLU A 11 12.97 18.49 -8.70
N THR A 12 11.95 19.03 -8.01
CA THR A 12 11.16 20.17 -8.49
C THR A 12 12.00 21.43 -8.53
N CYS A 13 12.86 21.66 -7.53
CA CYS A 13 13.78 22.80 -7.51
C CYS A 13 14.86 22.73 -8.60
N GLN A 14 15.35 21.54 -8.94
CA GLN A 14 16.33 21.38 -10.03
C GLN A 14 15.72 21.59 -11.42
N ALA A 15 14.46 21.19 -11.64
CA ALA A 15 13.76 21.43 -12.89
C ALA A 15 13.48 22.93 -13.13
N GLN A 16 13.25 23.70 -12.07
CA GLN A 16 13.06 25.16 -12.19
C GLN A 16 14.36 25.94 -12.41
N ALA A 17 15.50 25.39 -12.02
CA ALA A 17 16.81 26.04 -12.23
C ALA A 17 17.33 25.94 -13.68
N ASN A 18 16.78 25.04 -14.50
CA ASN A 18 17.22 24.83 -15.88
C ASN A 18 16.51 25.70 -16.95
N ASP A 19 15.42 26.40 -16.57
CA ASP A 19 14.65 27.22 -17.54
C ASP A 19 15.15 28.67 -17.72
N ASN A 20 16.27 29.04 -17.09
CA ASN A 20 16.86 30.37 -17.21
C ASN A 20 18.32 30.33 -17.70
N ALA A 21 18.58 29.86 -18.91
CA ALA A 21 19.85 30.09 -19.59
C ALA A 21 19.62 31.08 -20.74
N PRO A 22 20.31 32.27 -20.78
CA PRO A 22 20.23 33.14 -21.92
C PRO A 22 21.14 32.62 -23.04
N GLU A 23 20.61 32.60 -24.26
CA GLU A 23 21.38 32.53 -25.50
C GLU A 23 22.18 33.82 -25.65
N ASP A 24 23.51 33.73 -25.72
CA ASP A 24 24.30 34.66 -26.55
C ASP A 24 25.61 33.99 -26.92
N GLY A 25 25.81 33.88 -28.24
CA GLY A 25 27.01 33.36 -28.85
C GLY A 25 28.08 34.45 -28.99
N GLU A 26 29.32 34.10 -28.73
CA GLU A 26 30.48 34.69 -29.40
C GLU A 26 31.66 33.72 -29.45
N THR A 27 32.06 33.45 -30.67
CA THR A 27 33.29 32.76 -31.05
C THR A 27 34.50 33.66 -30.80
N LEU A 28 35.53 33.18 -30.12
CA LEU A 28 36.93 33.60 -30.36
C LEU A 28 37.89 32.41 -30.17
N GLN A 29 38.75 32.27 -31.18
CA GLN A 29 39.82 31.31 -31.31
C GLN A 29 41.07 31.72 -30.50
N ASP A 30 41.88 30.69 -30.26
CA ASP A 30 43.34 30.65 -30.07
C ASP A 30 43.95 31.08 -28.74
N ALA A 31 44.50 30.12 -28.03
CA ALA A 31 45.95 29.95 -27.80
C ALA A 31 46.23 28.76 -26.87
N ALA A 32 47.13 27.92 -27.32
CA ALA A 32 47.68 26.80 -26.57
C ALA A 32 48.44 27.26 -25.32
N ASP A 33 48.18 26.66 -24.16
CA ASP A 33 49.21 26.32 -23.20
C ASP A 33 48.84 25.10 -22.37
N THR A 34 49.79 24.18 -22.35
CA THR A 34 49.66 22.82 -21.82
C THR A 34 50.03 22.83 -20.34
N THR A 35 49.05 22.79 -19.46
CA THR A 35 49.24 22.23 -18.15
C THR A 35 48.00 21.41 -17.80
N ALA A 36 48.13 20.08 -17.86
CA ALA A 36 47.12 19.14 -17.44
C ALA A 36 46.92 19.26 -15.92
N VAL A 37 46.05 20.15 -15.52
CA VAL A 37 45.42 20.07 -14.21
C VAL A 37 44.28 19.08 -14.37
N THR A 38 44.50 17.85 -13.99
CA THR A 38 43.44 16.85 -13.74
C THR A 38 42.61 17.36 -12.56
N ASP A 39 41.76 18.33 -12.82
CA ASP A 39 40.70 18.70 -11.89
C ASP A 39 39.69 17.54 -11.90
N THR A 40 39.95 16.57 -11.04
CA THR A 40 38.98 15.51 -10.79
C THR A 40 37.84 16.19 -10.06
N LEU A 41 36.82 16.60 -10.82
CA LEU A 41 35.54 16.98 -10.27
C LEU A 41 35.04 15.78 -9.45
N ILE A 42 35.30 15.84 -8.14
CA ILE A 42 34.67 14.96 -7.17
C ILE A 42 33.22 15.43 -7.13
N LEU A 43 32.40 14.86 -8.05
CA LEU A 43 30.97 14.98 -7.94
C LEU A 43 30.57 14.39 -6.60
N PRO A 44 29.86 15.12 -5.73
CA PRO A 44 29.34 14.54 -4.52
C PRO A 44 28.50 13.32 -4.93
N GLU A 45 28.80 12.17 -4.32
CA GLU A 45 27.96 10.98 -4.49
C GLU A 45 26.53 11.38 -4.12
N MET A 46 25.69 11.49 -5.14
CA MET A 46 24.26 11.70 -4.89
C MET A 46 23.77 10.49 -4.09
N PRO A 47 23.13 10.71 -2.93
CA PRO A 47 22.59 9.61 -2.15
C PRO A 47 21.68 8.79 -3.06
N SER A 48 21.90 7.48 -3.12
CA SER A 48 21.06 6.59 -3.91
C SER A 48 19.62 6.72 -3.39
N ARG A 49 18.73 7.33 -4.17
CA ARG A 49 17.33 7.50 -3.82
C ARG A 49 16.70 6.12 -3.75
N LYS A 50 16.14 5.79 -2.61
CA LYS A 50 15.31 4.60 -2.49
C LYS A 50 13.98 4.89 -3.19
N ILE A 51 13.76 4.23 -4.31
CA ILE A 51 12.45 4.22 -4.96
C ILE A 51 11.67 3.05 -4.39
N VAL A 52 10.48 3.30 -3.88
CA VAL A 52 9.55 2.27 -3.41
C VAL A 52 8.54 2.01 -4.52
N ASP A 53 8.60 0.82 -5.11
CA ASP A 53 7.67 0.41 -6.15
C ASP A 53 6.45 -0.26 -5.51
N LEU A 54 5.27 0.33 -5.73
CA LEU A 54 3.99 -0.09 -5.17
C LEU A 54 3.02 -0.53 -6.27
N SER A 55 2.28 -1.60 -6.02
CA SER A 55 1.07 -1.95 -6.75
C SER A 55 -0.17 -1.69 -5.91
N LEU A 56 -1.17 -1.06 -6.48
CA LEU A 56 -2.49 -0.92 -5.87
C LEU A 56 -3.54 -1.71 -6.65
N MET A 57 -4.18 -2.67 -6.00
CA MET A 57 -5.20 -3.54 -6.59
C MET A 57 -6.57 -3.27 -5.99
N LEU A 58 -7.43 -2.55 -6.70
CA LEU A 58 -8.80 -2.23 -6.28
C LEU A 58 -9.82 -2.52 -7.38
N PRO A 59 -11.07 -2.86 -7.03
CA PRO A 59 -12.14 -3.05 -8.00
C PRO A 59 -12.71 -1.69 -8.44
N PHE A 60 -12.01 -1.01 -9.35
CA PHE A 60 -12.44 0.30 -9.84
C PHE A 60 -13.64 0.22 -10.78
N ASN A 61 -13.86 -0.92 -11.44
CA ASN A 61 -14.91 -1.07 -12.46
C ASN A 61 -14.84 0.00 -13.55
N ALA A 62 -13.65 0.38 -13.99
CA ALA A 62 -13.41 1.48 -14.92
C ALA A 62 -14.13 1.28 -16.28
N SER A 63 -14.38 0.04 -16.68
CA SER A 63 -15.12 -0.30 -17.90
C SER A 63 -16.64 -0.41 -17.70
N SER A 64 -17.14 -0.27 -16.47
CA SER A 64 -18.56 -0.38 -16.16
C SER A 64 -19.26 0.98 -16.21
N ALA A 65 -20.50 1.00 -16.73
CA ALA A 65 -21.33 2.20 -16.71
C ALA A 65 -21.65 2.71 -15.29
N LYS A 66 -21.55 1.85 -14.28
CA LYS A 66 -21.74 2.24 -12.87
C LYS A 66 -20.52 2.91 -12.26
N GLY A 67 -19.35 2.76 -12.88
CA GLY A 67 -18.09 3.28 -12.35
C GLY A 67 -17.63 2.60 -11.05
N SER A 68 -16.65 3.21 -10.41
CA SER A 68 -16.12 2.77 -9.12
C SER A 68 -17.03 3.16 -7.95
N SER A 69 -16.98 2.39 -6.85
CA SER A 69 -17.60 2.83 -5.60
C SER A 69 -16.85 4.03 -5.03
N SER A 70 -17.56 4.93 -4.32
CA SER A 70 -16.92 6.07 -3.64
C SER A 70 -15.81 5.61 -2.69
N ASN A 71 -16.04 4.52 -1.94
CA ASN A 71 -15.06 4.00 -0.99
C ASN A 71 -13.73 3.62 -1.66
N ASN A 72 -13.75 3.05 -2.87
CA ASN A 72 -12.52 2.72 -3.60
C ASN A 72 -11.79 3.97 -4.09
N ILE A 73 -12.54 4.99 -4.50
CA ILE A 73 -11.98 6.28 -4.92
C ILE A 73 -11.38 7.00 -3.71
N ASP A 74 -12.09 7.01 -2.58
CA ASP A 74 -11.62 7.64 -1.34
C ASP A 74 -10.34 6.95 -0.83
N PHE A 75 -10.31 5.61 -0.88
CA PHE A 75 -9.10 4.86 -0.53
C PHE A 75 -7.93 5.19 -1.46
N TYR A 76 -8.17 5.21 -2.77
CA TYR A 76 -7.15 5.61 -3.76
C TYR A 76 -6.62 7.02 -3.50
N SER A 77 -7.52 7.97 -3.20
CA SER A 77 -7.12 9.34 -2.85
C SER A 77 -6.26 9.39 -1.60
N GLY A 78 -6.56 8.56 -0.60
CA GLY A 78 -5.74 8.40 0.59
C GLY A 78 -4.34 7.85 0.29
N VAL A 79 -4.23 6.88 -0.63
CA VAL A 79 -2.93 6.36 -1.08
C VAL A 79 -2.12 7.45 -1.77
N LEU A 80 -2.73 8.27 -2.63
CA LEU A 80 -2.04 9.39 -3.29
C LEU A 80 -1.54 10.43 -2.28
N LEU A 81 -2.35 10.73 -1.27
CA LEU A 81 -1.95 11.65 -0.19
C LEU A 81 -0.76 11.09 0.60
N ALA A 82 -0.79 9.81 0.96
CA ALA A 82 0.31 9.16 1.66
C ALA A 82 1.61 9.17 0.83
N ILE A 83 1.53 8.91 -0.48
CA ILE A 83 2.67 8.99 -1.39
C ILE A 83 3.22 10.43 -1.45
N TYR A 84 2.34 11.43 -1.48
CA TYR A 84 2.75 12.83 -1.44
C TYR A 84 3.50 13.14 -0.14
N GLU A 85 2.98 12.74 1.02
CA GLU A 85 3.65 12.91 2.31
C GLU A 85 5.01 12.19 2.38
N MET A 86 5.11 10.98 1.81
CA MET A 86 6.38 10.25 1.68
C MET A 86 7.38 11.03 0.84
N SER A 87 6.94 11.65 -0.25
CA SER A 87 7.81 12.46 -1.13
C SER A 87 8.39 13.67 -0.40
N GLN A 88 7.60 14.32 0.47
CA GLN A 88 8.07 15.43 1.31
C GLN A 88 9.16 14.99 2.31
N ASN A 89 9.16 13.71 2.68
CA ASN A 89 10.17 13.11 3.54
C ASN A 89 11.35 12.47 2.77
N GLY A 90 11.50 12.78 1.47
CA GLY A 90 12.62 12.32 0.66
C GLY A 90 12.49 10.87 0.15
N VAL A 91 11.31 10.27 0.23
CA VAL A 91 11.03 8.92 -0.29
C VAL A 91 10.32 9.03 -1.63
N SER A 92 10.98 8.63 -2.71
CA SER A 92 10.36 8.53 -4.03
C SER A 92 9.55 7.26 -4.15
N THR A 93 8.33 7.35 -4.69
CA THR A 93 7.42 6.21 -4.83
C THR A 93 6.91 6.10 -6.26
N SER A 94 6.97 4.90 -6.82
CA SER A 94 6.31 4.54 -8.08
C SER A 94 5.04 3.77 -7.77
N LEU A 95 3.89 4.19 -8.31
CA LEU A 95 2.59 3.53 -8.07
C LEU A 95 2.02 3.01 -9.39
N ASP A 96 1.85 1.70 -9.48
CA ASP A 96 1.08 1.04 -10.53
C ASP A 96 -0.31 0.65 -10.00
N THR A 97 -1.36 1.06 -10.71
CA THR A 97 -2.75 0.81 -10.29
C THR A 97 -3.41 -0.20 -11.21
N TYR A 98 -4.03 -1.23 -10.62
CA TYR A 98 -4.70 -2.33 -11.29
C TYR A 98 -6.19 -2.36 -10.95
N ASP A 99 -7.04 -2.39 -11.98
CA ASP A 99 -8.48 -2.63 -11.81
C ASP A 99 -8.75 -4.14 -11.77
N ILE A 100 -9.16 -4.64 -10.62
CA ILE A 100 -9.49 -6.05 -10.39
C ILE A 100 -11.00 -6.30 -10.37
N ALA A 101 -11.75 -5.49 -11.11
CA ALA A 101 -13.19 -5.64 -11.24
C ALA A 101 -13.58 -7.09 -11.59
N ASP A 102 -14.74 -7.53 -11.12
CA ASP A 102 -15.28 -8.87 -11.32
C ASP A 102 -14.43 -10.00 -10.71
N GLY A 103 -13.56 -9.69 -9.75
CA GLY A 103 -12.67 -10.66 -9.11
C GLY A 103 -11.65 -11.30 -10.08
N LYS A 104 -11.44 -10.69 -11.23
CA LYS A 104 -10.45 -11.16 -12.21
C LYS A 104 -9.13 -10.42 -11.98
N ILE A 105 -8.22 -11.06 -11.27
CA ILE A 105 -6.84 -10.60 -11.22
C ILE A 105 -6.20 -10.94 -12.57
N LYS A 106 -6.33 -10.01 -13.53
CA LYS A 106 -5.67 -10.06 -14.84
C LYS A 106 -4.30 -9.40 -14.76
N THR A 107 -3.51 -9.81 -13.80
CA THR A 107 -2.15 -9.33 -13.72
C THR A 107 -1.28 -10.13 -14.66
N ASP A 108 -0.67 -9.47 -15.61
CA ASP A 108 0.52 -9.97 -16.21
C ASP A 108 1.56 -10.10 -15.09
N LEU A 109 1.90 -11.34 -14.73
CA LEU A 109 2.87 -11.63 -13.67
C LEU A 109 4.22 -10.94 -13.93
N ASP A 110 4.55 -10.70 -15.20
CA ASP A 110 5.74 -9.96 -15.58
C ASP A 110 5.66 -8.49 -15.14
N SER A 111 4.48 -7.92 -15.03
CA SER A 111 4.31 -6.53 -14.57
C SER A 111 4.50 -6.37 -13.05
N LEU A 112 4.30 -7.43 -12.26
CA LEU A 112 4.54 -7.42 -10.81
C LEU A 112 6.01 -7.67 -10.42
N LYS A 113 6.88 -8.07 -11.38
CA LYS A 113 8.26 -8.44 -11.06
C LYS A 113 9.09 -7.31 -10.42
N ASN A 114 8.81 -6.08 -10.78
CA ASN A 114 9.59 -4.92 -10.32
C ASN A 114 9.01 -4.28 -9.05
N GLU A 115 7.87 -4.72 -8.58
CA GLU A 115 7.16 -4.11 -7.49
C GLU A 115 7.46 -4.84 -6.18
N ASN A 116 7.77 -4.10 -5.13
CA ASN A 116 8.16 -4.67 -3.85
C ASN A 116 6.95 -4.91 -2.93
N VAL A 117 5.93 -4.06 -3.05
CA VAL A 117 4.75 -4.09 -2.19
C VAL A 117 3.48 -4.04 -3.02
N VAL A 118 2.55 -4.94 -2.72
CA VAL A 118 1.21 -5.01 -3.34
C VAL A 118 0.17 -4.62 -2.28
N ILE A 119 -0.54 -3.53 -2.48
CA ILE A 119 -1.65 -3.07 -1.62
C ILE A 119 -2.96 -3.57 -2.22
N GLY A 120 -3.67 -4.40 -1.51
CA GLY A 120 -4.83 -5.14 -2.01
C GLY A 120 -4.46 -6.52 -2.54
N PRO A 121 -5.41 -7.24 -3.08
CA PRO A 121 -6.88 -6.99 -3.19
C PRO A 121 -7.59 -6.73 -1.86
N VAL A 122 -8.83 -6.21 -1.96
CA VAL A 122 -9.64 -5.90 -0.78
C VAL A 122 -10.27 -7.14 -0.17
N SER A 123 -10.73 -8.10 -0.99
CA SER A 123 -11.44 -9.29 -0.49
C SER A 123 -10.49 -10.44 -0.18
N THR A 124 -10.78 -11.20 0.87
CA THR A 124 -10.05 -12.43 1.23
C THR A 124 -9.99 -13.44 0.07
N GLY A 125 -11.08 -13.56 -0.71
CA GLY A 125 -11.12 -14.47 -1.86
C GLY A 125 -10.16 -14.05 -2.99
N ASP A 126 -10.01 -12.76 -3.24
CA ASP A 126 -9.08 -12.24 -4.24
C ASP A 126 -7.64 -12.27 -3.74
N LEU A 127 -7.41 -12.07 -2.42
CA LEU A 127 -6.11 -12.27 -1.78
C LEU A 127 -5.64 -13.72 -1.97
N THR A 128 -6.51 -14.70 -1.71
CA THR A 128 -6.19 -16.12 -1.93
C THR A 128 -5.82 -16.40 -3.40
N ARG A 129 -6.53 -15.79 -4.35
CA ARG A 129 -6.19 -15.91 -5.77
C ARG A 129 -4.85 -15.27 -6.09
N LEU A 130 -4.57 -14.11 -5.51
CA LEU A 130 -3.28 -13.43 -5.68
C LEU A 130 -2.12 -14.31 -5.20
N PHE A 131 -2.22 -14.90 -4.00
CA PHE A 131 -1.17 -15.77 -3.45
C PHE A 131 -0.92 -17.03 -4.30
N ASN A 132 -1.93 -17.51 -5.03
CA ASN A 132 -1.77 -18.65 -5.93
C ASN A 132 -0.98 -18.31 -7.21
N ILE A 133 -0.86 -17.04 -7.58
CA ILE A 133 -0.25 -16.60 -8.84
C ILE A 133 0.94 -15.67 -8.64
N ALA A 134 1.01 -14.94 -7.53
CA ALA A 134 2.07 -13.96 -7.28
C ALA A 134 3.37 -14.63 -6.80
N PRO A 135 4.53 -14.06 -7.14
CA PRO A 135 5.80 -14.47 -6.54
C PRO A 135 5.77 -14.28 -5.03
N GLN A 136 6.35 -15.25 -4.30
CA GLN A 136 6.35 -15.24 -2.82
C GLN A 136 7.33 -14.22 -2.20
N ASP A 137 8.10 -13.55 -3.00
CA ASP A 137 9.05 -12.50 -2.59
C ASP A 137 8.41 -11.12 -2.42
N LYS A 138 7.11 -10.98 -2.75
CA LYS A 138 6.38 -9.71 -2.66
C LYS A 138 5.69 -9.58 -1.31
N MET A 139 5.79 -8.39 -0.71
CA MET A 139 4.97 -8.03 0.45
C MET A 139 3.55 -7.72 0.00
N VAL A 140 2.56 -8.40 0.57
CA VAL A 140 1.14 -8.17 0.27
C VAL A 140 0.46 -7.54 1.48
N VAL A 141 -0.21 -6.42 1.27
CA VAL A 141 -0.95 -5.71 2.30
C VAL A 141 -2.45 -5.85 2.05
N SER A 142 -3.16 -6.51 2.96
CA SER A 142 -4.64 -6.51 2.98
C SER A 142 -5.14 -5.20 3.60
N PRO A 143 -5.74 -4.28 2.81
CA PRO A 143 -5.98 -2.94 3.30
C PRO A 143 -7.26 -2.79 4.13
N LEU A 144 -8.30 -3.60 3.88
CA LEU A 144 -9.64 -3.35 4.42
C LEU A 144 -10.36 -4.58 4.99
N ASP A 145 -9.94 -5.81 4.71
CA ASP A 145 -10.66 -7.01 5.16
C ASP A 145 -10.15 -7.51 6.51
N GLN A 146 -10.98 -7.40 7.55
CA GLN A 146 -10.70 -7.89 8.89
C GLN A 146 -10.71 -9.42 9.00
N ARG A 147 -11.19 -10.13 7.96
CA ARG A 147 -11.28 -11.60 7.92
C ARG A 147 -10.05 -12.25 7.31
N ALA A 148 -9.07 -11.46 6.90
CA ALA A 148 -7.85 -11.96 6.27
C ALA A 148 -6.86 -12.61 7.25
N GLU A 149 -7.17 -12.65 8.54
CA GLU A 149 -6.32 -13.15 9.62
C GLU A 149 -5.74 -14.54 9.32
N LYS A 150 -6.55 -15.46 8.80
CA LYS A 150 -6.09 -16.81 8.45
C LYS A 150 -4.99 -16.79 7.41
N LEU A 151 -5.09 -15.92 6.40
CA LEU A 151 -4.08 -15.79 5.35
C LEU A 151 -2.76 -15.25 5.89
N VAL A 152 -2.79 -14.39 6.92
CA VAL A 152 -1.57 -13.89 7.58
C VAL A 152 -0.79 -15.04 8.24
N TYR A 153 -1.47 -16.00 8.83
CA TYR A 153 -0.81 -17.18 9.40
C TYR A 153 -0.27 -18.15 8.33
N GLU A 154 -0.89 -18.19 7.16
CA GLU A 154 -0.49 -19.06 6.05
C GLU A 154 0.63 -18.44 5.20
N HIS A 155 0.75 -17.10 5.17
CA HIS A 155 1.67 -16.36 4.31
C HIS A 155 2.49 -15.34 5.10
N SER A 156 3.76 -15.64 5.34
CA SER A 156 4.69 -14.78 6.12
C SER A 156 4.99 -13.43 5.48
N ASN A 157 4.70 -13.28 4.19
CA ASN A 157 4.87 -12.05 3.41
C ASN A 157 3.57 -11.21 3.35
N MET A 158 2.57 -11.52 4.19
CA MET A 158 1.31 -10.78 4.25
C MET A 158 1.23 -9.91 5.50
N ILE A 159 0.71 -8.71 5.32
CA ILE A 159 0.33 -7.77 6.39
C ILE A 159 -1.18 -7.50 6.28
N GLN A 160 -1.90 -7.63 7.38
CA GLN A 160 -3.28 -7.17 7.48
C GLN A 160 -3.30 -5.82 8.17
N ALA A 161 -3.78 -4.77 7.48
CA ALA A 161 -3.85 -3.42 8.04
C ALA A 161 -4.96 -3.25 9.08
N PRO A 162 -6.23 -3.71 8.85
CA PRO A 162 -7.26 -3.61 9.87
C PRO A 162 -7.06 -4.67 10.96
N THR A 163 -7.38 -4.30 12.19
CA THR A 163 -7.36 -5.22 13.33
C THR A 163 -8.30 -6.40 13.08
N PRO A 164 -7.86 -7.66 13.25
CA PRO A 164 -8.72 -8.84 13.12
C PRO A 164 -9.88 -8.84 14.11
N TYR A 165 -10.99 -9.44 13.74
CA TYR A 165 -12.14 -9.56 14.64
C TYR A 165 -11.82 -10.35 15.92
N SER A 166 -10.96 -11.37 15.85
CA SER A 166 -10.50 -12.13 17.02
C SER A 166 -9.87 -11.22 18.07
N VAL A 167 -8.99 -10.31 17.67
CA VAL A 167 -8.33 -9.34 18.55
C VAL A 167 -9.35 -8.36 19.12
N ILE A 168 -10.20 -7.77 18.25
CA ILE A 168 -11.24 -6.82 18.70
C ILE A 168 -12.16 -7.45 19.76
N TYR A 169 -12.61 -8.69 19.55
CA TYR A 169 -13.50 -9.35 20.49
C TYR A 169 -12.78 -9.77 21.77
N ASN A 170 -11.54 -10.19 21.71
CA ASN A 170 -10.75 -10.49 22.89
C ASN A 170 -10.50 -9.24 23.75
N ASP A 171 -10.16 -8.12 23.12
CA ASP A 171 -9.98 -6.84 23.81
C ASP A 171 -11.29 -6.37 24.46
N LEU A 172 -12.41 -6.49 23.71
CA LEU A 172 -13.74 -6.17 24.23
C LEU A 172 -14.09 -7.05 25.45
N MET A 173 -13.81 -8.35 25.38
CA MET A 173 -14.08 -9.26 26.51
C MET A 173 -13.18 -8.95 27.71
N THR A 174 -11.94 -8.58 27.50
CA THR A 174 -11.02 -8.17 28.55
C THR A 174 -11.55 -6.93 29.27
N TRP A 175 -11.91 -5.91 28.48
CA TRP A 175 -12.49 -4.67 28.99
C TRP A 175 -13.80 -4.92 29.74
N MET A 176 -14.72 -5.75 29.20
CA MET A 176 -15.97 -6.12 29.87
C MET A 176 -15.71 -6.80 31.22
N LYS A 177 -14.71 -7.68 31.32
CA LYS A 177 -14.35 -8.34 32.57
C LYS A 177 -13.88 -7.38 33.65
N GLU A 178 -13.15 -6.35 33.28
CA GLU A 178 -12.68 -5.32 34.21
C GLU A 178 -13.84 -4.53 34.81
N ASP A 179 -14.94 -4.35 34.07
CA ASP A 179 -16.13 -3.62 34.49
C ASP A 179 -17.19 -4.50 35.15
N MET A 180 -17.20 -5.83 34.92
CA MET A 180 -18.21 -6.75 35.45
C MET A 180 -18.04 -6.95 36.94
N GLN A 181 -19.17 -6.97 37.65
CA GLN A 181 -19.26 -7.28 39.05
C GLN A 181 -19.77 -8.71 39.29
N GLU A 182 -19.64 -9.21 40.55
CA GLU A 182 -20.15 -10.53 40.89
C GLU A 182 -21.65 -10.61 40.68
N GLY A 183 -22.07 -11.56 39.85
CA GLY A 183 -23.50 -11.78 39.48
C GLY A 183 -23.89 -11.19 38.13
N ASP A 184 -23.04 -10.37 37.48
CA ASP A 184 -23.30 -9.86 36.15
C ASP A 184 -23.26 -10.98 35.10
N ARG A 185 -23.98 -10.78 34.00
CA ARG A 185 -24.06 -11.74 32.91
C ARG A 185 -23.85 -11.03 31.57
N ALA A 186 -22.95 -11.55 30.73
CA ALA A 186 -22.83 -11.14 29.36
C ALA A 186 -23.90 -11.84 28.48
N ILE A 187 -24.66 -11.07 27.72
CA ILE A 187 -25.67 -11.57 26.78
C ILE A 187 -25.25 -11.16 25.36
N VAL A 188 -25.03 -12.17 24.50
CA VAL A 188 -24.74 -11.96 23.10
C VAL A 188 -26.05 -11.98 22.31
N VAL A 189 -26.40 -10.84 21.70
CA VAL A 189 -27.58 -10.71 20.85
C VAL A 189 -27.13 -10.69 19.38
N THR A 190 -27.67 -11.61 18.59
CA THR A 190 -27.33 -11.73 17.16
C THR A 190 -28.61 -11.77 16.33
N GLU A 191 -28.48 -11.45 15.06
CA GLU A 191 -29.53 -11.62 14.06
C GLU A 191 -29.90 -13.13 13.93
N LYS A 192 -31.17 -13.39 13.63
CA LYS A 192 -31.64 -14.76 13.41
C LYS A 192 -30.87 -15.42 12.25
N GLY A 193 -30.23 -16.53 12.53
CA GLY A 193 -29.39 -17.25 11.53
C GLY A 193 -27.92 -16.84 11.51
N ALA A 194 -27.55 -15.74 12.14
CA ALA A 194 -26.14 -15.27 12.16
C ALA A 194 -25.21 -16.12 13.05
N ARG A 195 -25.74 -17.05 13.86
CA ARG A 195 -24.95 -17.89 14.78
C ARG A 195 -23.87 -18.72 14.08
N ALA A 196 -24.06 -19.02 12.80
CA ALA A 196 -23.11 -19.78 11.98
C ALA A 196 -22.07 -18.90 11.27
N THR A 197 -22.16 -17.58 11.37
CA THR A 197 -21.18 -16.68 10.75
C THR A 197 -19.87 -16.71 11.53
N GLU A 198 -18.75 -16.60 10.81
CA GLU A 198 -17.41 -16.61 11.38
C GLU A 198 -17.23 -15.54 12.48
N SER A 199 -17.73 -14.33 12.24
CA SER A 199 -17.67 -13.22 13.21
C SER A 199 -18.36 -13.56 14.54
N VAL A 200 -19.56 -14.17 14.49
CA VAL A 200 -20.31 -14.56 15.69
C VAL A 200 -19.62 -15.72 16.39
N GLN A 201 -19.08 -16.68 15.65
CA GLN A 201 -18.32 -17.79 16.25
C GLN A 201 -17.05 -17.30 16.94
N THR A 202 -16.32 -16.37 16.35
CA THR A 202 -15.14 -15.76 16.96
C THR A 202 -15.51 -15.03 18.24
N MET A 203 -16.58 -14.25 18.22
CA MET A 203 -17.09 -13.56 19.40
C MET A 203 -17.52 -14.55 20.50
N MET A 204 -18.23 -15.62 20.15
CA MET A 204 -18.64 -16.66 21.10
C MET A 204 -17.44 -17.37 21.73
N ALA A 205 -16.42 -17.67 20.94
CA ALA A 205 -15.17 -18.25 21.44
C ALA A 205 -14.47 -17.32 22.44
N ALA A 206 -14.43 -16.00 22.17
CA ALA A 206 -13.89 -15.01 23.09
C ALA A 206 -14.68 -14.95 24.43
N VAL A 207 -16.01 -15.02 24.37
CA VAL A 207 -16.88 -15.11 25.59
C VAL A 207 -16.61 -16.38 26.36
N ASP A 208 -16.48 -17.54 25.70
CA ASP A 208 -16.25 -18.82 26.37
C ASP A 208 -14.84 -18.92 26.98
N SER A 209 -13.81 -18.35 26.32
CA SER A 209 -12.45 -18.28 26.87
C SER A 209 -12.33 -17.33 28.05
N SER A 210 -13.36 -16.54 28.29
CA SER A 210 -13.40 -15.55 29.36
C SER A 210 -13.95 -16.08 30.68
N LYS A 211 -14.48 -17.32 30.73
CA LYS A 211 -14.93 -18.00 31.94
C LYS A 211 -13.77 -18.61 32.69
#